data_66b2eb92ee561fc4e1b7da1b27f27b0e
#
_entry.id   66b2eb92ee561fc4e1b7da1b27f27b0e
#
_cell.length_a   1.000
_cell.length_b   1.000
_cell.length_c   1.000
_cell.angle_alpha   90.00
_cell.angle_beta   90.00
_cell.angle_gamma   90.00
#
_symmetry.space_group_name_H-M   'P 1'
#
loop_
_entity.id
_entity.type
_entity.pdbx_description
1 polymer ?
#
loop_
_entity_poly.entity_id
_entity_poly.type
_entity_poly.pdbx_seq_one_letter_code
_entity_poly.pdbx_strand_id
1 'polypeptide(L)'
;MSRLQGKRTLITGGTSGIGLETAKQFLAEGARVIVTGVNPDSIAKAQAELGPKVLVLRADSASVAAQKDLAQAVKNHYGQLDVAFLNAGISVWLPIEDWTEEMFDRSFDVNVKGPYFLIQSLLPVFAPSASVVLNTSVSAHVGADRSSVYAATKAAVLNMSKTLSTELLGRGVRINAVSPGPVDTPLYDKLGIPEAYREKLNKDIAATIPLGRFGTPEEVAKAVLYLASDESRWSIGTEIVVDGGRLLNR
;
A
#
# COMPACT_ATOMS: atom_id res chain seq x y z
N MET A 1 6.60 -14.09 -20.86
CA MET A 1 7.39 -12.84 -20.85
C MET A 1 7.22 -12.20 -19.48
N SER A 2 8.29 -11.67 -18.88
CA SER A 2 8.21 -10.99 -17.59
C SER A 2 7.40 -9.69 -17.72
N ARG A 3 6.40 -9.49 -16.87
CA ARG A 3 5.42 -8.38 -16.94
C ARG A 3 6.02 -7.02 -16.59
N LEU A 4 7.11 -7.01 -15.80
CA LEU A 4 7.81 -5.80 -15.33
C LEU A 4 9.29 -5.76 -15.74
N GLN A 5 9.68 -6.46 -16.83
CA GLN A 5 11.07 -6.55 -17.25
C GLN A 5 11.75 -5.19 -17.34
N GLY A 6 12.76 -4.97 -16.51
CA GLY A 6 13.55 -3.74 -16.46
C GLY A 6 12.85 -2.51 -15.86
N LYS A 7 11.57 -2.60 -15.47
CA LYS A 7 10.82 -1.51 -14.81
C LYS A 7 11.46 -1.14 -13.47
N ARG A 8 11.60 0.15 -13.21
CA ARG A 8 12.13 0.74 -11.97
C ARG A 8 10.96 1.00 -11.04
N THR A 9 10.97 0.36 -9.88
CA THR A 9 9.80 0.33 -9.00
C THR A 9 10.13 0.79 -7.59
N LEU A 10 9.19 1.48 -6.96
CA LEU A 10 9.21 1.89 -5.56
C LEU A 10 8.01 1.28 -4.84
N ILE A 11 8.24 0.66 -3.68
CA ILE A 11 7.19 0.11 -2.83
C ILE A 11 7.36 0.67 -1.42
N THR A 12 6.41 1.50 -0.96
CA THR A 12 6.42 1.97 0.43
C THR A 12 5.82 0.91 1.35
N GLY A 13 6.36 0.79 2.58
CA GLY A 13 5.95 -0.30 3.48
C GLY A 13 6.27 -1.69 2.92
N GLY A 14 7.35 -1.81 2.14
CA GLY A 14 7.76 -3.03 1.46
C GLY A 14 8.58 -4.00 2.32
N THR A 15 8.64 -3.79 3.64
CA THR A 15 9.42 -4.63 4.56
C THR A 15 8.60 -5.70 5.27
N SER A 16 7.29 -5.80 4.99
CA SER A 16 6.41 -6.83 5.55
C SER A 16 5.10 -6.94 4.76
N GLY A 17 4.34 -8.02 5.00
CA GLY A 17 2.97 -8.21 4.51
C GLY A 17 2.84 -8.03 2.99
N ILE A 18 1.78 -7.34 2.57
CA ILE A 18 1.45 -7.11 1.14
C ILE A 18 2.60 -6.45 0.39
N GLY A 19 3.25 -5.44 1.01
CA GLY A 19 4.35 -4.73 0.36
C GLY A 19 5.57 -5.61 0.09
N LEU A 20 5.96 -6.46 1.04
CA LEU A 20 7.08 -7.39 0.89
C LEU A 20 6.78 -8.44 -0.17
N GLU A 21 5.57 -9.01 -0.14
CA GLU A 21 5.16 -9.99 -1.13
C GLU A 21 5.09 -9.37 -2.55
N THR A 22 4.59 -8.12 -2.65
CA THR A 22 4.62 -7.38 -3.91
C THR A 22 6.05 -7.19 -4.42
N ALA A 23 6.99 -6.87 -3.53
CA ALA A 23 8.40 -6.73 -3.91
C ALA A 23 8.97 -8.02 -4.49
N LYS A 24 8.66 -9.18 -3.88
CA LYS A 24 9.07 -10.50 -4.40
C LYS A 24 8.50 -10.78 -5.78
N GLN A 25 7.20 -10.55 -5.97
CA GLN A 25 6.56 -10.76 -7.27
C GLN A 25 7.11 -9.81 -8.33
N PHE A 26 7.35 -8.55 -7.99
CA PHE A 26 7.97 -7.59 -8.92
C PHE A 26 9.37 -8.03 -9.34
N LEU A 27 10.19 -8.53 -8.40
CA LEU A 27 11.51 -9.09 -8.71
C LEU A 27 11.41 -10.31 -9.63
N ALA A 28 10.48 -11.23 -9.33
CA ALA A 28 10.25 -12.42 -10.16
C ALA A 28 9.81 -12.05 -11.59
N GLU A 29 9.14 -10.91 -11.75
CA GLU A 29 8.71 -10.35 -13.03
C GLU A 29 9.74 -9.40 -13.65
N GLY A 30 10.99 -9.43 -13.19
CA GLY A 30 12.12 -8.75 -13.80
C GLY A 30 12.24 -7.25 -13.48
N ALA A 31 11.51 -6.75 -12.47
CA ALA A 31 11.63 -5.36 -12.02
C ALA A 31 12.93 -5.10 -11.24
N ARG A 32 13.35 -3.85 -11.23
CA ARG A 32 14.32 -3.29 -10.29
C ARG A 32 13.53 -2.66 -9.14
N VAL A 33 13.80 -3.06 -7.90
CA VAL A 33 12.93 -2.72 -6.77
C VAL A 33 13.65 -1.89 -5.72
N ILE A 34 13.02 -0.78 -5.31
CA ILE A 34 13.31 -0.06 -4.06
C ILE A 34 12.12 -0.32 -3.12
N VAL A 35 12.41 -0.65 -1.86
CA VAL A 35 11.39 -0.74 -0.82
C VAL A 35 11.69 0.19 0.35
N THR A 36 10.67 0.61 1.08
CA THR A 36 10.86 1.38 2.30
C THR A 36 10.19 0.75 3.51
N GLY A 37 10.71 1.07 4.68
CA GLY A 37 10.14 0.73 5.98
C GLY A 37 10.57 1.72 7.05
N VAL A 38 10.08 1.58 8.28
CA VAL A 38 10.44 2.45 9.41
C VAL A 38 11.18 1.70 10.51
N ASN A 39 10.87 0.42 10.71
CA ASN A 39 11.46 -0.40 11.78
C ASN A 39 12.79 -1.00 11.30
N PRO A 40 13.91 -0.78 12.01
CA PRO A 40 15.22 -1.27 11.62
C PRO A 40 15.30 -2.79 11.46
N ASP A 41 14.65 -3.55 12.35
CA ASP A 41 14.68 -5.03 12.30
C ASP A 41 13.95 -5.56 11.06
N SER A 42 12.78 -4.96 10.71
CA SER A 42 12.06 -5.34 9.50
C SER A 42 12.80 -4.94 8.23
N ILE A 43 13.54 -3.82 8.26
CA ILE A 43 14.43 -3.41 7.16
C ILE A 43 15.54 -4.43 6.96
N ALA A 44 16.23 -4.83 8.04
CA ALA A 44 17.30 -5.82 7.95
C ALA A 44 16.80 -7.19 7.44
N LYS A 45 15.66 -7.66 7.95
CA LYS A 45 15.02 -8.90 7.49
C LYS A 45 14.64 -8.82 6.00
N ALA A 46 14.00 -7.74 5.58
CA ALA A 46 13.62 -7.55 4.18
C ALA A 46 14.83 -7.47 3.26
N GLN A 47 15.92 -6.79 3.69
CA GLN A 47 17.16 -6.74 2.90
C GLN A 47 17.76 -8.15 2.72
N ALA A 48 17.77 -8.98 3.76
CA ALA A 48 18.26 -10.35 3.68
C ALA A 48 17.40 -11.21 2.75
N GLU A 49 16.07 -11.05 2.81
CA GLU A 49 15.11 -11.85 2.07
C GLU A 49 15.02 -11.45 0.58
N LEU A 50 15.06 -10.14 0.28
CA LEU A 50 14.97 -9.61 -1.09
C LEU A 50 16.32 -9.63 -1.83
N GLY A 51 17.40 -9.81 -1.09
CA GLY A 51 18.75 -9.91 -1.63
C GLY A 51 19.44 -8.57 -1.92
N PRO A 52 20.72 -8.62 -2.31
CA PRO A 52 21.59 -7.44 -2.37
C PRO A 52 21.28 -6.47 -3.53
N LYS A 53 20.48 -6.88 -4.50
CA LYS A 53 20.09 -6.03 -5.63
C LYS A 53 18.93 -5.09 -5.31
N VAL A 54 18.24 -5.30 -4.20
CA VAL A 54 17.14 -4.45 -3.75
C VAL A 54 17.69 -3.37 -2.81
N LEU A 55 17.31 -2.14 -3.05
CA LEU A 55 17.62 -1.04 -2.15
C LEU A 55 16.50 -0.93 -1.10
N VAL A 56 16.83 -1.19 0.16
CA VAL A 56 15.89 -1.06 1.28
C VAL A 56 16.22 0.21 2.05
N LEU A 57 15.29 1.17 2.09
CA LEU A 57 15.49 2.48 2.68
C LEU A 57 14.60 2.67 3.92
N ARG A 58 15.08 3.45 4.87
CA ARG A 58 14.24 3.95 5.96
C ARG A 58 13.54 5.23 5.53
N ALA A 59 12.19 5.24 5.56
CA ALA A 59 11.40 6.43 5.29
C ALA A 59 10.10 6.40 6.11
N ASP A 60 9.87 7.42 6.92
CA ASP A 60 8.61 7.59 7.65
C ASP A 60 7.60 8.31 6.76
N SER A 61 6.49 7.63 6.44
CA SER A 61 5.43 8.18 5.60
C SER A 61 4.77 9.43 6.19
N ALA A 62 4.75 9.62 7.50
CA ALA A 62 4.20 10.83 8.11
C ALA A 62 5.06 12.09 7.88
N SER A 63 6.34 11.93 7.54
CA SER A 63 7.26 13.05 7.36
C SER A 63 7.32 13.49 5.89
N VAL A 64 6.82 14.69 5.60
CA VAL A 64 6.94 15.29 4.25
C VAL A 64 8.41 15.46 3.84
N ALA A 65 9.30 15.81 4.79
CA ALA A 65 10.73 15.88 4.50
C ALA A 65 11.29 14.52 4.07
N ALA A 66 10.94 13.43 4.80
CA ALA A 66 11.37 12.09 4.43
C ALA A 66 10.81 11.64 3.05
N GLN A 67 9.62 12.12 2.64
CA GLN A 67 9.09 11.85 1.31
C GLN A 67 9.90 12.57 0.21
N LYS A 68 10.35 13.79 0.45
CA LYS A 68 11.25 14.53 -0.46
C LYS A 68 12.60 13.83 -0.59
N ASP A 69 13.18 13.43 0.54
CA ASP A 69 14.46 12.70 0.57
C ASP A 69 14.35 11.36 -0.15
N LEU A 70 13.23 10.63 0.02
CA LEU A 70 12.95 9.40 -0.69
C LEU A 70 12.86 9.62 -2.21
N ALA A 71 12.14 10.64 -2.66
CA ALA A 71 12.05 10.98 -4.07
C ALA A 71 13.42 11.34 -4.66
N GLN A 72 14.26 12.05 -3.91
CA GLN A 72 15.63 12.34 -4.32
C GLN A 72 16.50 11.08 -4.40
N ALA A 73 16.36 10.15 -3.43
CA ALA A 73 17.06 8.87 -3.46
C ALA A 73 16.65 8.02 -4.68
N VAL A 74 15.35 7.97 -5.00
CA VAL A 74 14.84 7.31 -6.22
C VAL A 74 15.45 7.95 -7.47
N LYS A 75 15.48 9.29 -7.54
CA LYS A 75 16.08 10.01 -8.66
C LYS A 75 17.56 9.68 -8.83
N ASN A 76 18.31 9.68 -7.74
CA ASN A 76 19.75 9.38 -7.75
C ASN A 76 20.02 7.93 -8.17
N HIS A 77 19.17 6.98 -7.78
CA HIS A 77 19.37 5.56 -8.05
C HIS A 77 18.90 5.14 -9.44
N TYR A 78 17.79 5.71 -9.92
CA TYR A 78 17.13 5.30 -11.15
C TYR A 78 17.11 6.36 -12.26
N GLY A 79 17.21 7.63 -11.94
CA GLY A 79 16.93 8.75 -12.84
C GLY A 79 15.42 8.95 -13.07
N GLN A 80 14.71 7.89 -13.38
CA GLN A 80 13.26 7.87 -13.61
C GLN A 80 12.61 6.69 -12.89
N LEU A 81 11.29 6.79 -12.63
CA LEU A 81 10.49 5.78 -11.94
C LEU A 81 9.31 5.34 -12.84
N ASP A 82 9.18 4.04 -13.05
CA ASP A 82 8.10 3.47 -13.88
C ASP A 82 6.88 3.08 -13.06
N VAL A 83 7.08 2.61 -11.82
CA VAL A 83 6.00 2.14 -10.96
C VAL A 83 6.21 2.60 -9.52
N ALA A 84 5.15 3.09 -8.89
CA ALA A 84 5.10 3.34 -7.46
C ALA A 84 3.92 2.59 -6.82
N PHE A 85 4.18 1.69 -5.89
CA PHE A 85 3.15 1.11 -5.02
C PHE A 85 3.20 1.77 -3.65
N LEU A 86 2.23 2.65 -3.38
CA LEU A 86 2.13 3.38 -2.13
C LEU A 86 1.27 2.58 -1.15
N ASN A 87 1.95 1.69 -0.43
CA ASN A 87 1.34 0.69 0.45
C ASN A 87 1.53 1.00 1.94
N ALA A 88 2.53 1.82 2.31
CA ALA A 88 2.74 2.17 3.71
C ALA A 88 1.46 2.71 4.35
N GLY A 89 1.11 2.17 5.51
CA GLY A 89 -0.07 2.59 6.25
C GLY A 89 -0.09 2.00 7.65
N ILE A 90 -0.88 2.64 8.51
CA ILE A 90 -1.19 2.14 9.85
C ILE A 90 -2.69 1.94 9.98
N SER A 91 -3.07 1.02 10.86
CA SER A 91 -4.45 0.72 11.18
C SER A 91 -4.59 0.72 12.71
N VAL A 92 -5.39 1.63 13.23
CA VAL A 92 -5.70 1.75 14.65
C VAL A 92 -7.21 1.59 14.81
N TRP A 93 -7.63 0.75 15.74
CA TRP A 93 -9.03 0.40 15.99
C TRP A 93 -9.37 0.71 17.43
N LEU A 94 -10.08 1.81 17.65
CA LEU A 94 -10.45 2.29 18.97
C LEU A 94 -11.91 2.77 19.00
N PRO A 95 -12.61 2.66 20.15
CA PRO A 95 -13.85 3.37 20.40
C PRO A 95 -13.64 4.88 20.20
N ILE A 96 -14.70 5.60 19.83
CA ILE A 96 -14.58 7.04 19.53
C ILE A 96 -14.05 7.86 20.71
N GLU A 97 -14.41 7.46 21.93
CA GLU A 97 -14.00 8.12 23.18
C GLU A 97 -12.51 7.97 23.52
N ASP A 98 -11.82 6.97 22.96
CA ASP A 98 -10.42 6.68 23.25
C ASP A 98 -9.45 7.34 22.24
N TRP A 99 -9.96 8.04 21.22
CA TRP A 99 -9.12 8.71 20.25
C TRP A 99 -8.54 10.01 20.81
N THR A 100 -7.23 10.15 20.68
CA THR A 100 -6.53 11.43 20.89
C THR A 100 -6.29 12.14 19.58
N GLU A 101 -6.12 13.47 19.63
CA GLU A 101 -5.77 14.30 18.48
C GLU A 101 -4.47 13.80 17.82
N GLU A 102 -3.46 13.45 18.62
CA GLU A 102 -2.17 12.93 18.14
C GLU A 102 -2.34 11.63 17.35
N MET A 103 -3.16 10.69 17.83
CA MET A 103 -3.43 9.42 17.14
C MET A 103 -4.20 9.63 15.84
N PHE A 104 -5.14 10.58 15.84
CA PHE A 104 -5.89 10.98 14.67
C PHE A 104 -4.95 11.57 13.61
N ASP A 105 -4.15 12.58 13.99
CA ASP A 105 -3.19 13.24 13.11
C ASP A 105 -2.17 12.27 12.56
N ARG A 106 -1.62 11.39 13.41
CA ARG A 106 -0.68 10.35 12.97
C ARG A 106 -1.30 9.43 11.92
N SER A 107 -2.57 9.07 12.06
CA SER A 107 -3.28 8.22 11.10
C SER A 107 -3.43 8.91 9.75
N PHE A 108 -3.81 10.17 9.73
CA PHE A 108 -3.90 10.97 8.51
C PHE A 108 -2.54 11.29 7.91
N ASP A 109 -1.55 11.60 8.73
CA ASP A 109 -0.19 11.89 8.29
C ASP A 109 0.43 10.71 7.54
N VAL A 110 0.31 9.50 8.11
CA VAL A 110 0.87 8.29 7.48
C VAL A 110 0.05 7.87 6.26
N ASN A 111 -1.27 7.77 6.41
CA ASN A 111 -2.12 7.12 5.40
C ASN A 111 -2.51 8.03 4.24
N VAL A 112 -2.60 9.35 4.46
CA VAL A 112 -3.12 10.30 3.47
C VAL A 112 -2.07 11.31 3.05
N LYS A 113 -1.52 12.08 4.01
CA LYS A 113 -0.55 13.15 3.73
C LYS A 113 0.74 12.60 3.11
N GLY A 114 1.26 11.50 3.66
CA GLY A 114 2.48 10.87 3.17
C GLY A 114 2.41 10.48 1.68
N PRO A 115 1.47 9.63 1.26
CA PRO A 115 1.34 9.26 -0.14
C PRO A 115 1.06 10.46 -1.06
N TYR A 116 0.29 11.45 -0.62
CA TYR A 116 0.07 12.67 -1.42
C TYR A 116 1.38 13.41 -1.71
N PHE A 117 2.15 13.74 -0.67
CA PHE A 117 3.41 14.48 -0.83
C PHE A 117 4.52 13.65 -1.46
N LEU A 118 4.46 12.31 -1.34
CA LEU A 118 5.38 11.45 -2.08
C LEU A 118 5.08 11.52 -3.59
N ILE A 119 3.82 11.41 -4.01
CA ILE A 119 3.43 11.57 -5.42
C ILE A 119 3.89 12.92 -5.94
N GLN A 120 3.62 14.01 -5.19
CA GLN A 120 4.06 15.36 -5.55
C GLN A 120 5.57 15.43 -5.75
N SER A 121 6.34 14.85 -4.84
CA SER A 121 7.82 14.87 -4.89
C SER A 121 8.37 14.00 -6.03
N LEU A 122 7.64 12.96 -6.43
CA LEU A 122 7.99 12.08 -7.55
C LEU A 122 7.61 12.62 -8.94
N LEU A 123 6.83 13.70 -9.03
CA LEU A 123 6.40 14.25 -10.34
C LEU A 123 7.53 14.49 -11.34
N PRO A 124 8.72 15.03 -10.94
CA PRO A 124 9.83 15.22 -11.86
C PRO A 124 10.62 13.93 -12.17
N VAL A 125 10.27 12.83 -11.51
CA VAL A 125 10.99 11.54 -11.57
C VAL A 125 10.18 10.49 -12.34
N PHE A 126 8.87 10.64 -12.44
CA PHE A 126 8.05 9.68 -13.18
C PHE A 126 8.48 9.58 -14.65
N ALA A 127 8.62 8.35 -15.12
CA ALA A 127 8.80 8.05 -16.52
C ALA A 127 7.52 8.34 -17.32
N PRO A 128 7.59 8.61 -18.62
CA PRO A 128 6.42 8.57 -19.49
C PRO A 128 5.70 7.23 -19.34
N SER A 129 4.39 7.22 -19.16
CA SER A 129 3.58 6.01 -18.93
C SER A 129 3.80 5.34 -17.56
N ALA A 130 4.18 6.09 -16.54
CA ALA A 130 4.32 5.57 -15.19
C ALA A 130 2.96 5.09 -14.62
N SER A 131 3.02 4.11 -13.71
CA SER A 131 1.86 3.60 -12.98
C SER A 131 2.04 3.78 -11.47
N VAL A 132 1.05 4.41 -10.83
CA VAL A 132 0.95 4.52 -9.38
C VAL A 132 -0.21 3.67 -8.89
N VAL A 133 0.03 2.83 -7.90
CA VAL A 133 -1.00 2.03 -7.24
C VAL A 133 -1.10 2.47 -5.78
N LEU A 134 -2.30 2.85 -5.34
CA LEU A 134 -2.57 3.23 -3.95
C LEU A 134 -3.21 2.05 -3.20
N ASN A 135 -2.67 1.72 -2.04
CA ASN A 135 -3.25 0.68 -1.18
C ASN A 135 -4.35 1.30 -0.29
N THR A 136 -5.58 1.06 -0.65
CA THR A 136 -6.78 1.46 0.10
C THR A 136 -7.27 0.34 1.02
N SER A 137 -8.55 0.12 1.15
CA SER A 137 -9.16 -0.97 1.94
C SER A 137 -10.65 -1.05 1.64
N VAL A 138 -11.24 -2.22 1.81
CA VAL A 138 -12.71 -2.36 1.88
C VAL A 138 -13.34 -1.50 2.98
N SER A 139 -12.58 -1.12 3.99
CA SER A 139 -13.04 -0.17 5.03
C SER A 139 -13.42 1.21 4.47
N ALA A 140 -13.01 1.56 3.25
CA ALA A 140 -13.49 2.76 2.57
C ALA A 140 -14.97 2.68 2.13
N HIS A 141 -15.56 1.48 2.14
CA HIS A 141 -16.90 1.20 1.63
C HIS A 141 -17.89 0.74 2.68
N VAL A 142 -17.41 0.26 3.83
CA VAL A 142 -18.26 -0.31 4.90
C VAL A 142 -17.97 0.34 6.23
N GLY A 143 -18.99 0.49 7.06
CA GLY A 143 -18.85 0.82 8.46
C GLY A 143 -18.44 -0.43 9.25
N ALA A 144 -17.38 -0.32 10.03
CA ALA A 144 -16.98 -1.33 10.99
C ALA A 144 -16.75 -0.66 12.36
N ASP A 145 -17.14 -1.35 13.41
CA ASP A 145 -16.93 -0.86 14.78
C ASP A 145 -15.46 -0.49 15.00
N ARG A 146 -15.20 0.58 15.74
CA ARG A 146 -13.87 1.09 16.11
C ARG A 146 -12.95 1.49 14.94
N SER A 147 -13.42 1.51 13.69
CA SER A 147 -12.60 1.79 12.51
C SER A 147 -12.74 3.21 11.96
N SER A 148 -13.43 4.10 12.65
CA SER A 148 -13.86 5.42 12.13
C SER A 148 -12.74 6.21 11.46
N VAL A 149 -11.59 6.39 12.12
CA VAL A 149 -10.46 7.16 11.59
C VAL A 149 -9.76 6.40 10.46
N TYR A 150 -9.50 5.09 10.66
CA TYR A 150 -8.88 4.27 9.63
C TYR A 150 -9.70 4.25 8.34
N ALA A 151 -11.01 4.00 8.46
CA ALA A 151 -11.92 4.00 7.32
C ALA A 151 -11.95 5.36 6.59
N ALA A 152 -11.98 6.48 7.35
CA ALA A 152 -11.91 7.82 6.78
C ALA A 152 -10.61 8.05 6.00
N THR A 153 -9.45 7.61 6.52
CA THR A 153 -8.19 7.72 5.78
C THR A 153 -8.22 6.91 4.49
N LYS A 154 -8.80 5.71 4.50
CA LYS A 154 -8.85 4.84 3.31
C LYS A 154 -9.85 5.35 2.27
N ALA A 155 -10.97 5.94 2.69
CA ALA A 155 -11.90 6.64 1.81
C ALA A 155 -11.24 7.87 1.15
N ALA A 156 -10.45 8.64 1.92
CA ALA A 156 -9.68 9.77 1.39
C ALA A 156 -8.68 9.32 0.31
N VAL A 157 -7.91 8.24 0.57
CA VAL A 157 -6.93 7.70 -0.41
C VAL A 157 -7.64 7.15 -1.64
N LEU A 158 -8.79 6.49 -1.49
CA LEU A 158 -9.57 6.01 -2.62
C LEU A 158 -10.07 7.16 -3.50
N ASN A 159 -10.58 8.23 -2.92
CA ASN A 159 -10.97 9.41 -3.70
C ASN A 159 -9.76 10.09 -4.35
N MET A 160 -8.65 10.18 -3.62
CA MET A 160 -7.37 10.68 -4.13
C MET A 160 -6.90 9.95 -5.39
N SER A 161 -7.09 8.63 -5.45
CA SER A 161 -6.71 7.84 -6.63
C SER A 161 -7.45 8.30 -7.90
N LYS A 162 -8.70 8.71 -7.77
CA LYS A 162 -9.54 9.18 -8.88
C LYS A 162 -9.17 10.61 -9.30
N THR A 163 -9.05 11.52 -8.32
CA THR A 163 -8.76 12.93 -8.61
C THR A 163 -7.36 13.12 -9.18
N LEU A 164 -6.33 12.52 -8.56
CA LEU A 164 -4.96 12.57 -9.06
C LEU A 164 -4.79 11.85 -10.41
N SER A 165 -5.58 10.81 -10.69
CA SER A 165 -5.61 10.20 -12.03
C SER A 165 -5.99 11.22 -13.09
N THR A 166 -7.01 12.04 -12.83
CA THR A 166 -7.45 13.08 -13.78
C THR A 166 -6.37 14.15 -13.94
N GLU A 167 -5.77 14.60 -12.83
CA GLU A 167 -4.76 15.66 -12.83
C GLU A 167 -3.46 15.27 -13.55
N LEU A 168 -3.07 13.97 -13.42
CA LEU A 168 -1.76 13.51 -13.89
C LEU A 168 -1.81 12.75 -15.23
N LEU A 169 -3.02 12.51 -15.77
CA LEU A 169 -3.17 11.82 -17.05
C LEU A 169 -2.42 12.52 -18.18
N GLY A 170 -2.50 13.86 -18.24
CA GLY A 170 -1.76 14.65 -19.23
C GLY A 170 -0.24 14.59 -19.11
N ARG A 171 0.28 14.06 -17.99
CA ARG A 171 1.71 13.78 -17.78
C ARG A 171 2.08 12.34 -18.08
N GLY A 172 1.13 11.52 -18.55
CA GLY A 172 1.33 10.09 -18.82
C GLY A 172 1.41 9.22 -17.57
N VAL A 173 0.94 9.71 -16.41
CA VAL A 173 0.92 8.95 -15.15
C VAL A 173 -0.48 8.41 -14.91
N ARG A 174 -0.62 7.09 -14.80
CA ARG A 174 -1.86 6.42 -14.41
C ARG A 174 -1.86 6.20 -12.90
N ILE A 175 -2.96 6.50 -12.24
CA ILE A 175 -3.14 6.21 -10.81
C ILE A 175 -4.36 5.32 -10.65
N ASN A 176 -4.21 4.22 -9.91
CA ASN A 176 -5.26 3.27 -9.61
C ASN A 176 -5.18 2.86 -8.13
N ALA A 177 -6.19 2.17 -7.66
CA ALA A 177 -6.28 1.70 -6.28
C ALA A 177 -6.44 0.18 -6.22
N VAL A 178 -5.87 -0.44 -5.19
CA VAL A 178 -6.23 -1.78 -4.74
C VAL A 178 -6.87 -1.67 -3.36
N SER A 179 -7.99 -2.35 -3.15
CA SER A 179 -8.74 -2.36 -1.89
C SER A 179 -8.80 -3.77 -1.31
N PRO A 180 -7.84 -4.14 -0.47
CA PRO A 180 -7.86 -5.44 0.20
C PRO A 180 -9.00 -5.53 1.23
N GLY A 181 -9.56 -6.74 1.36
CA GLY A 181 -10.29 -7.17 2.53
C GLY A 181 -9.35 -7.56 3.67
N PRO A 182 -9.81 -8.37 4.65
CA PRO A 182 -8.95 -8.94 5.67
C PRO A 182 -7.90 -9.86 5.04
N VAL A 183 -6.61 -9.51 5.21
CA VAL A 183 -5.45 -10.25 4.68
C VAL A 183 -4.56 -10.65 5.84
N ASP A 184 -4.09 -11.89 5.85
CA ASP A 184 -3.17 -12.41 6.86
C ASP A 184 -1.81 -11.73 6.75
N THR A 185 -1.58 -10.76 7.62
CA THR A 185 -0.38 -9.93 7.65
C THR A 185 0.00 -9.56 9.09
N PRO A 186 1.27 -9.19 9.36
CA PRO A 186 1.70 -8.70 10.66
C PRO A 186 0.98 -7.42 11.13
N LEU A 187 0.11 -6.84 10.33
CA LEU A 187 -0.73 -5.71 10.74
C LEU A 187 -1.66 -6.08 11.89
N TYR A 188 -2.24 -7.28 11.84
CA TYR A 188 -3.13 -7.79 12.90
C TYR A 188 -2.40 -8.04 14.21
N ASP A 189 -1.11 -8.38 14.18
CA ASP A 189 -0.28 -8.53 15.38
C ASP A 189 -0.08 -7.21 16.13
N LYS A 190 -0.17 -6.09 15.44
CA LYS A 190 0.01 -4.75 15.98
C LYS A 190 -1.26 -4.13 16.56
N LEU A 191 -2.41 -4.81 16.47
CA LEU A 191 -3.67 -4.30 17.02
C LEU A 191 -3.74 -4.37 18.55
N GLY A 192 -2.69 -4.85 19.23
CA GLY A 192 -2.64 -4.93 20.69
C GLY A 192 -3.60 -5.94 21.30
N ILE A 193 -4.17 -6.85 20.51
CA ILE A 193 -5.14 -7.84 20.95
C ILE A 193 -4.38 -9.01 21.61
N PRO A 194 -4.71 -9.36 22.88
CA PRO A 194 -4.10 -10.50 23.55
C PRO A 194 -4.28 -11.79 22.73
N GLU A 195 -3.25 -12.62 22.70
CA GLU A 195 -3.22 -13.84 21.87
C GLU A 195 -4.40 -14.79 22.14
N ALA A 196 -4.84 -14.90 23.38
CA ALA A 196 -6.01 -15.68 23.76
C ALA A 196 -7.32 -15.28 23.05
N TYR A 197 -7.41 -14.03 22.58
CA TYR A 197 -8.59 -13.53 21.87
C TYR A 197 -8.40 -13.50 20.34
N ARG A 198 -7.17 -13.62 19.85
CA ARG A 198 -6.86 -13.55 18.41
C ARG A 198 -7.53 -14.65 17.60
N GLU A 199 -7.47 -15.89 18.09
CA GLU A 199 -8.05 -17.04 17.36
C GLU A 199 -9.57 -16.84 17.17
N LYS A 200 -10.25 -16.41 18.24
CA LYS A 200 -11.68 -16.10 18.16
C LYS A 200 -11.95 -14.96 17.19
N LEU A 201 -11.22 -13.85 17.31
CA LEU A 201 -11.37 -12.69 16.42
C LEU A 201 -11.13 -13.08 14.95
N ASN A 202 -10.09 -13.86 14.68
CA ASN A 202 -9.80 -14.33 13.32
C ASN A 202 -10.92 -15.21 12.77
N LYS A 203 -11.51 -16.10 13.60
CA LYS A 203 -12.68 -16.88 13.21
C LYS A 203 -13.90 -16.00 12.94
N ASP A 204 -14.16 -15.02 13.82
CA ASP A 204 -15.28 -14.11 13.68
C ASP A 204 -15.14 -13.24 12.40
N ILE A 205 -13.94 -12.73 12.12
CA ILE A 205 -13.66 -11.99 10.89
C ILE A 205 -13.80 -12.90 9.66
N ALA A 206 -13.21 -14.10 9.69
CA ALA A 206 -13.31 -15.05 8.56
C ALA A 206 -14.75 -15.42 8.25
N ALA A 207 -15.62 -15.54 9.27
CA ALA A 207 -17.05 -15.80 9.10
C ALA A 207 -17.79 -14.66 8.38
N THR A 208 -17.25 -13.44 8.35
CA THR A 208 -17.82 -12.31 7.60
C THR A 208 -17.41 -12.30 6.12
N ILE A 209 -16.50 -13.16 5.72
CA ILE A 209 -15.98 -13.25 4.36
C ILE A 209 -16.64 -14.44 3.66
N PRO A 210 -17.30 -14.28 2.51
CA PRO A 210 -17.94 -15.40 1.79
C PRO A 210 -17.03 -16.58 1.49
N LEU A 211 -15.73 -16.34 1.22
CA LEU A 211 -14.75 -17.42 1.04
C LEU A 211 -14.33 -18.12 2.36
N GLY A 212 -14.81 -17.67 3.53
CA GLY A 212 -14.58 -18.29 4.83
C GLY A 212 -13.15 -18.22 5.35
N ARG A 213 -12.29 -17.39 4.77
CA ARG A 213 -10.87 -17.23 5.17
C ARG A 213 -10.34 -15.84 4.90
N PHE A 214 -9.28 -15.50 5.56
CA PHE A 214 -8.45 -14.34 5.18
C PHE A 214 -7.85 -14.54 3.78
N GLY A 215 -7.64 -13.43 3.09
CA GLY A 215 -6.79 -13.39 1.90
C GLY A 215 -5.31 -13.55 2.27
N THR A 216 -4.49 -13.86 1.28
CA THR A 216 -3.04 -13.87 1.43
C THR A 216 -2.42 -12.62 0.84
N PRO A 217 -1.22 -12.18 1.31
CA PRO A 217 -0.47 -11.11 0.66
C PRO A 217 -0.25 -11.34 -0.83
N GLU A 218 -0.06 -12.60 -1.23
CA GLU A 218 0.13 -13.00 -2.63
C GLU A 218 -1.09 -12.68 -3.50
N GLU A 219 -2.31 -12.93 -3.01
CA GLU A 219 -3.53 -12.65 -3.75
C GLU A 219 -3.69 -11.16 -4.05
N VAL A 220 -3.34 -10.29 -3.09
CA VAL A 220 -3.35 -8.84 -3.28
C VAL A 220 -2.22 -8.39 -4.21
N ALA A 221 -1.01 -8.93 -4.03
CA ALA A 221 0.15 -8.59 -4.84
C ALA A 221 -0.06 -8.88 -6.34
N LYS A 222 -0.83 -9.92 -6.70
CA LYS A 222 -1.22 -10.21 -8.09
C LYS A 222 -2.06 -9.09 -8.71
N ALA A 223 -2.99 -8.50 -7.96
CA ALA A 223 -3.77 -7.36 -8.43
C ALA A 223 -2.90 -6.09 -8.58
N VAL A 224 -1.98 -5.87 -7.63
CA VAL A 224 -0.99 -4.78 -7.73
C VAL A 224 -0.11 -4.97 -8.95
N LEU A 225 0.37 -6.18 -9.22
CA LEU A 225 1.20 -6.51 -10.39
C LEU A 225 0.46 -6.23 -11.70
N TYR A 226 -0.84 -6.57 -11.80
CA TYR A 226 -1.65 -6.20 -12.96
C TYR A 226 -1.70 -4.68 -13.14
N LEU A 227 -2.03 -3.92 -12.09
CA LEU A 227 -2.12 -2.46 -12.17
C LEU A 227 -0.77 -1.80 -12.46
N ALA A 228 0.33 -2.39 -12.00
CA ALA A 228 1.69 -1.91 -12.24
C ALA A 228 2.18 -2.17 -13.68
N SER A 229 1.65 -3.20 -14.33
CA SER A 229 2.10 -3.66 -15.64
C SER A 229 1.45 -2.90 -16.80
N ASP A 230 1.97 -3.15 -18.00
CA ASP A 230 1.41 -2.61 -19.24
C ASP A 230 0.07 -3.25 -19.64
N GLU A 231 -0.34 -4.34 -18.97
CA GLU A 231 -1.65 -4.97 -19.16
C GLU A 231 -2.81 -4.07 -18.72
N SER A 232 -2.56 -3.15 -17.79
CA SER A 232 -3.55 -2.21 -17.26
C SER A 232 -3.52 -0.82 -17.90
N ARG A 233 -3.00 -0.67 -19.12
CA ARG A 233 -2.89 0.64 -19.80
C ARG A 233 -4.23 1.35 -19.97
N TRP A 234 -5.33 0.61 -20.02
CA TRP A 234 -6.70 1.15 -20.13
C TRP A 234 -7.39 1.34 -18.78
N SER A 235 -6.69 1.06 -17.67
CA SER A 235 -7.20 1.23 -16.30
C SER A 235 -6.68 2.54 -15.71
N ILE A 236 -7.57 3.51 -15.50
CA ILE A 236 -7.26 4.85 -15.00
C ILE A 236 -8.30 5.24 -13.95
N GLY A 237 -7.87 5.59 -12.74
CA GLY A 237 -8.76 5.92 -11.62
C GLY A 237 -9.61 4.73 -11.17
N THR A 238 -9.22 3.51 -11.55
CA THR A 238 -9.95 2.30 -11.21
C THR A 238 -9.56 1.79 -9.83
N GLU A 239 -10.49 1.06 -9.22
CA GLU A 239 -10.29 0.32 -7.99
C GLU A 239 -10.43 -1.16 -8.27
N ILE A 240 -9.46 -1.97 -7.82
CA ILE A 240 -9.58 -3.43 -7.78
C ILE A 240 -9.78 -3.86 -6.33
N VAL A 241 -10.96 -4.40 -6.04
CA VAL A 241 -11.29 -4.98 -4.74
C VAL A 241 -10.81 -6.43 -4.70
N VAL A 242 -10.06 -6.79 -3.64
CA VAL A 242 -9.52 -8.14 -3.40
C VAL A 242 -9.89 -8.54 -1.97
N ASP A 243 -11.09 -9.08 -1.76
CA ASP A 243 -11.69 -9.16 -0.43
C ASP A 243 -12.41 -10.48 -0.10
N GLY A 244 -12.31 -11.48 -0.98
CA GLY A 244 -13.02 -12.74 -0.80
C GLY A 244 -14.56 -12.62 -0.79
N GLY A 245 -15.08 -11.53 -1.35
CA GLY A 245 -16.51 -11.24 -1.39
C GLY A 245 -17.03 -10.47 -0.16
N ARG A 246 -16.15 -9.93 0.70
CA ARG A 246 -16.54 -9.22 1.93
C ARG A 246 -17.55 -8.09 1.68
N LEU A 247 -17.43 -7.38 0.56
CA LEU A 247 -18.36 -6.30 0.20
C LEU A 247 -19.72 -6.78 -0.33
N LEU A 248 -19.87 -8.06 -0.65
CA LEU A 248 -21.16 -8.61 -1.08
C LEU A 248 -22.13 -8.80 0.11
N ASN A 249 -21.61 -9.02 1.30
CA ASN A 249 -22.37 -9.20 2.54
C ASN A 249 -22.50 -7.83 3.27
N ARG A 250 -23.27 -6.91 2.70
CA ARG A 250 -23.60 -5.60 3.31
C ARG A 250 -24.78 -5.69 4.24
#